data_42ced1f5c43c9224308a98b89370b48a
#
_entry.id   42ced1f5c43c9224308a98b89370b48a
#
_cell.length_a   1.000
_cell.length_b   1.000
_cell.length_c   1.000
_cell.angle_alpha   90.00
_cell.angle_beta   90.00
_cell.angle_gamma   90.00
#
_symmetry.space_group_name_H-M   'P 1'
#
loop_
_entity.id
_entity.type
_entity.pdbx_description
1 polymer ?
#
loop_
_entity_poly.entity_id
_entity_poly.type
_entity_poly.pdbx_seq_one_letter_code
_entity_poly.pdbx_strand_id
1 'polypeptide(L)'
;MVGPLSSWAREVAPAITIAEGGGTVYAAAGGGYRPAAGVRLSTCDIVRTGPQGLVQVEYPDGGKIALGPDSRMVFDVPRGGEAAVGPHFLISGWVKVTVPKRDKALPYRIDTPQFDLVTDAGVVTLRAGGDEGEFFVEQGGAAALVPAPAQGRVAVGSGRSFLRKAGDRGAVSNGVRHPFVEAMPRAFRDTLPNLLGQMKAANVQPRPSPEYRPGDAEEWLKSEPELRSCLSDVTVRSAQLALQRGGIEVGPIDGILGPRTAAALREFQQRNSLARSGKLDAETLKALDVAR
;
A
#
# COMPACT_ATOMS: atom_id res chain seq x y z
N MET A 1 -2.68 11.34 32.38
CA MET A 1 -3.86 11.61 31.53
C MET A 1 -3.37 11.74 30.11
N VAL A 2 -3.45 10.67 29.33
CA VAL A 2 -3.16 10.71 27.89
C VAL A 2 -4.54 10.80 27.24
N GLY A 3 -4.81 11.98 26.67
CA GLY A 3 -6.08 12.23 25.96
C GLY A 3 -6.26 11.29 24.77
N PRO A 4 -7.49 11.10 24.27
CA PRO A 4 -7.75 10.25 23.14
C PRO A 4 -6.99 10.81 21.93
N LEU A 5 -6.16 9.97 21.30
CA LEU A 5 -5.55 10.28 20.02
C LEU A 5 -6.67 10.62 19.04
N SER A 6 -6.71 11.84 18.82
CA SER A 6 -7.54 12.79 18.13
C SER A 6 -8.27 12.28 16.89
N SER A 7 -9.54 12.63 16.82
CA SER A 7 -10.43 12.56 15.67
C SER A 7 -9.84 13.12 14.36
N TRP A 8 -8.88 14.04 14.46
CA TRP A 8 -8.22 14.63 13.29
C TRP A 8 -7.27 13.66 12.54
N ALA A 9 -6.70 12.65 13.20
CA ALA A 9 -5.93 11.61 12.51
C ALA A 9 -6.82 10.72 11.61
N ARG A 10 -8.13 10.65 11.87
CA ARG A 10 -9.10 9.98 11.01
C ARG A 10 -9.54 10.81 9.79
N GLU A 11 -9.42 12.13 9.86
CA GLU A 11 -9.78 13.02 8.75
C GLU A 11 -8.70 13.10 7.66
N VAL A 12 -7.48 12.69 7.96
CA VAL A 12 -6.31 12.82 7.06
C VAL A 12 -6.01 11.53 6.29
N ALA A 13 -6.60 10.39 6.68
CA ALA A 13 -6.33 9.12 6.02
C ALA A 13 -6.90 9.08 4.59
N PRO A 14 -6.16 8.48 3.62
CA PRO A 14 -6.64 8.33 2.26
C PRO A 14 -7.90 7.45 2.22
N ALA A 15 -8.80 7.76 1.28
CA ALA A 15 -10.05 7.03 1.14
C ALA A 15 -10.25 6.53 -0.28
N ILE A 16 -10.81 5.34 -0.42
CA ILE A 16 -11.26 4.82 -1.70
C ILE A 16 -12.46 5.68 -2.16
N THR A 17 -12.39 6.20 -3.38
CA THR A 17 -13.44 7.03 -3.98
C THR A 17 -14.10 6.36 -5.19
N ILE A 18 -13.36 5.51 -5.90
CA ILE A 18 -13.89 4.65 -6.96
C ILE A 18 -13.49 3.21 -6.65
N ALA A 19 -14.42 2.26 -6.83
CA ALA A 19 -14.16 0.83 -6.73
C ALA A 19 -15.06 0.09 -7.71
N GLU A 20 -14.49 -0.38 -8.81
CA GLU A 20 -15.17 -1.05 -9.91
C GLU A 20 -14.44 -2.34 -10.32
N GLY A 21 -15.12 -3.27 -10.98
CA GLY A 21 -14.53 -4.44 -11.62
C GLY A 21 -13.92 -5.50 -10.69
N GLY A 22 -14.26 -5.46 -9.39
CA GLY A 22 -13.81 -6.45 -8.41
C GLY A 22 -12.43 -6.17 -7.81
N GLY A 23 -12.14 -6.90 -6.74
CA GLY A 23 -10.89 -6.80 -6.00
C GLY A 23 -11.03 -7.10 -4.51
N THR A 24 -9.91 -7.02 -3.81
CA THR A 24 -9.84 -7.26 -2.36
C THR A 24 -8.87 -6.29 -1.72
N VAL A 25 -9.27 -5.70 -0.61
CA VAL A 25 -8.35 -5.04 0.32
C VAL A 25 -7.98 -6.04 1.40
N TYR A 26 -6.70 -6.32 1.52
CA TYR A 26 -6.13 -7.13 2.60
C TYR A 26 -5.74 -6.16 3.70
N ALA A 27 -6.51 -6.17 4.78
CA ALA A 27 -6.26 -5.26 5.89
C ALA A 27 -5.04 -5.70 6.70
N ALA A 28 -4.15 -4.77 6.99
CA ALA A 28 -2.99 -5.02 7.86
C ALA A 28 -3.40 -5.51 9.26
N ALA A 29 -4.60 -5.13 9.70
CA ALA A 29 -5.22 -5.63 10.92
C ALA A 29 -5.77 -7.07 10.81
N GLY A 30 -5.63 -7.71 9.66
CA GLY A 30 -6.15 -9.05 9.36
C GLY A 30 -7.53 -9.04 8.73
N GLY A 31 -7.78 -10.03 7.88
CA GLY A 31 -9.01 -10.15 7.11
C GLY A 31 -8.95 -9.45 5.76
N GLY A 32 -9.99 -9.65 4.97
CA GLY A 32 -10.10 -9.05 3.65
C GLY A 32 -11.52 -8.61 3.33
N TYR A 33 -11.64 -7.47 2.67
CA TYR A 33 -12.93 -6.90 2.30
C TYR A 33 -12.95 -6.39 0.86
N ARG A 34 -14.13 -6.22 0.30
CA ARG A 34 -14.30 -5.62 -1.03
C ARG A 34 -13.95 -4.14 -0.98
N PRO A 35 -13.17 -3.62 -1.95
CA PRO A 35 -13.01 -2.19 -2.07
C PRO A 35 -14.37 -1.52 -2.23
N ALA A 36 -14.60 -0.42 -1.54
CA ALA A 36 -15.83 0.34 -1.66
C ALA A 36 -15.56 1.84 -1.40
N ALA A 37 -16.29 2.70 -2.08
CA ALA A 37 -16.19 4.14 -1.87
C ALA A 37 -16.50 4.51 -0.42
N GLY A 38 -15.66 5.37 0.19
CA GLY A 38 -15.71 5.77 1.58
C GLY A 38 -14.89 4.92 2.55
N VAL A 39 -14.37 3.77 2.12
CA VAL A 39 -13.43 2.97 2.91
C VAL A 39 -12.09 3.67 2.98
N ARG A 40 -11.56 3.82 4.18
CA ARG A 40 -10.24 4.40 4.43
C ARG A 40 -9.19 3.30 4.52
N LEU A 41 -8.03 3.56 3.92
CA LEU A 41 -6.90 2.65 3.98
C LEU A 41 -6.00 3.00 5.17
N SER A 42 -5.40 1.98 5.73
CA SER A 42 -4.41 2.05 6.81
C SER A 42 -3.02 1.71 6.30
N THR A 43 -2.01 2.05 7.08
CA THR A 43 -0.62 1.64 6.86
C THR A 43 -0.54 0.14 6.64
N CYS A 44 0.17 -0.27 5.60
CA CYS A 44 0.36 -1.66 5.17
C CYS A 44 -0.90 -2.41 4.68
N ASP A 45 -2.02 -1.71 4.45
CA ASP A 45 -3.13 -2.33 3.71
C ASP A 45 -2.70 -2.62 2.27
N ILE A 46 -3.11 -3.78 1.75
CA ILE A 46 -2.84 -4.15 0.36
C ILE A 46 -4.13 -4.08 -0.44
N VAL A 47 -4.12 -3.33 -1.52
CA VAL A 47 -5.21 -3.33 -2.49
C VAL A 47 -4.82 -4.21 -3.67
N ARG A 48 -5.63 -5.25 -3.92
CA ARG A 48 -5.57 -6.07 -5.12
C ARG A 48 -6.81 -5.81 -5.97
N THR A 49 -6.62 -5.49 -7.25
CA THR A 49 -7.70 -5.35 -8.22
C THR A 49 -7.86 -6.61 -9.06
N GLY A 50 -9.08 -6.87 -9.52
CA GLY A 50 -9.36 -7.96 -10.46
C GLY A 50 -9.02 -7.60 -11.91
N PRO A 51 -9.29 -8.50 -12.88
CA PRO A 51 -8.95 -8.30 -14.30
C PRO A 51 -9.65 -7.12 -14.98
N GLN A 52 -10.72 -6.60 -14.40
CA GLN A 52 -11.42 -5.40 -14.85
C GLN A 52 -11.45 -4.34 -13.76
N GLY A 53 -10.59 -4.50 -12.75
CA GLY A 53 -10.59 -3.68 -11.55
C GLY A 53 -10.10 -2.26 -11.79
N LEU A 54 -10.80 -1.31 -11.17
CA LEU A 54 -10.37 0.07 -11.00
C LEU A 54 -10.64 0.48 -9.56
N VAL A 55 -9.58 0.85 -8.84
CA VAL A 55 -9.70 1.40 -7.48
C VAL A 55 -8.96 2.73 -7.43
N GLN A 56 -9.69 3.81 -7.16
CA GLN A 56 -9.11 5.13 -6.93
C GLN A 56 -9.07 5.43 -5.43
N VAL A 57 -7.93 5.86 -4.96
CA VAL A 57 -7.68 6.35 -3.61
C VAL A 57 -7.36 7.83 -3.69
N GLU A 58 -8.09 8.65 -2.94
CA GLU A 58 -7.85 10.10 -2.87
C GLU A 58 -7.33 10.49 -1.49
N TYR A 59 -6.43 11.46 -1.49
CA TYR A 59 -5.81 12.07 -0.32
C TYR A 59 -6.46 13.42 -0.04
N PRO A 60 -6.50 13.85 1.24
CA PRO A 60 -7.08 15.17 1.61
C PRO A 60 -6.42 16.34 0.91
N ASP A 61 -5.18 16.17 0.49
CA ASP A 61 -4.45 17.16 -0.30
C ASP A 61 -4.89 17.22 -1.78
N GLY A 62 -5.82 16.38 -2.24
CA GLY A 62 -6.34 16.26 -3.60
C GLY A 62 -5.47 15.40 -4.52
N GLY A 63 -4.40 14.81 -3.99
CA GLY A 63 -3.65 13.79 -4.71
C GLY A 63 -4.48 12.52 -4.90
N LYS A 64 -4.23 11.80 -5.99
CA LYS A 64 -4.95 10.57 -6.34
C LYS A 64 -4.00 9.49 -6.77
N ILE A 65 -4.29 8.28 -6.34
CA ILE A 65 -3.65 7.05 -6.80
C ILE A 65 -4.76 6.13 -7.31
N ALA A 66 -4.74 5.81 -8.60
CA ALA A 66 -5.69 4.88 -9.19
C ALA A 66 -4.95 3.59 -9.60
N LEU A 67 -5.46 2.45 -9.15
CA LEU A 67 -4.99 1.13 -9.52
C LEU A 67 -5.83 0.63 -10.70
N GLY A 68 -5.17 0.20 -11.77
CA GLY A 68 -5.80 -0.45 -12.92
C GLY A 68 -6.01 -1.95 -12.70
N PRO A 69 -6.38 -2.68 -13.77
CA PRO A 69 -6.58 -4.13 -13.72
C PRO A 69 -5.35 -4.90 -13.23
N ASP A 70 -5.60 -6.03 -12.55
CA ASP A 70 -4.59 -7.00 -12.08
C ASP A 70 -3.43 -6.36 -11.30
N SER A 71 -3.73 -5.32 -10.53
CA SER A 71 -2.73 -4.58 -9.77
C SER A 71 -2.70 -5.00 -8.31
N ARG A 72 -1.52 -4.93 -7.70
CA ARG A 72 -1.28 -5.16 -6.27
C ARG A 72 -0.39 -4.06 -5.71
N MET A 73 -0.89 -3.34 -4.72
CA MET A 73 -0.19 -2.22 -4.11
C MET A 73 -0.34 -2.22 -2.60
N VAL A 74 0.76 -2.04 -1.91
CA VAL A 74 0.81 -1.84 -0.45
C VAL A 74 0.80 -0.35 -0.17
N PHE A 75 -0.08 0.08 0.70
CA PHE A 75 -0.24 1.50 1.06
C PHE A 75 0.55 1.86 2.31
N ASP A 76 1.15 3.05 2.31
CA ASP A 76 1.85 3.66 3.46
C ASP A 76 2.86 2.71 4.13
N VAL A 77 3.81 2.21 3.35
CA VAL A 77 4.89 1.31 3.83
C VAL A 77 5.78 2.09 4.80
N PRO A 78 5.96 1.66 6.06
CA PRO A 78 6.84 2.35 7.00
C PRO A 78 8.29 2.30 6.52
N ARG A 79 8.83 3.45 6.16
CA ARG A 79 10.23 3.61 5.76
C ARG A 79 10.85 4.85 6.39
N GLY A 80 12.14 4.76 6.71
CA GLY A 80 12.96 5.94 6.99
C GLY A 80 13.33 6.65 5.69
N GLY A 81 13.69 7.94 5.77
CA GLY A 81 14.15 8.72 4.62
C GLY A 81 13.49 10.09 4.51
N GLU A 82 13.50 10.65 3.29
CA GLU A 82 12.88 11.94 3.00
C GLU A 82 11.36 11.86 3.18
N ALA A 83 10.78 12.92 3.74
CA ALA A 83 9.33 13.01 3.93
C ALA A 83 8.61 12.99 2.57
N ALA A 84 7.63 12.10 2.44
CA ALA A 84 6.81 11.94 1.25
C ALA A 84 5.40 11.50 1.66
N VAL A 85 4.42 11.68 0.77
CA VAL A 85 3.14 11.00 0.86
C VAL A 85 3.36 9.54 0.41
N GLY A 86 3.05 8.60 1.27
CA GLY A 86 3.51 7.22 1.19
C GLY A 86 4.77 7.02 2.05
N PRO A 87 5.77 6.24 1.62
CA PRO A 87 5.83 5.54 0.34
C PRO A 87 4.79 4.42 0.20
N HIS A 88 4.33 4.25 -1.02
CA HIS A 88 3.51 3.10 -1.39
C HIS A 88 4.36 2.14 -2.20
N PHE A 89 4.02 0.87 -2.22
CA PHE A 89 4.77 -0.13 -2.98
C PHE A 89 3.88 -0.83 -4.00
N LEU A 90 4.12 -0.59 -5.29
CA LEU A 90 3.47 -1.31 -6.38
C LEU A 90 4.21 -2.62 -6.64
N ILE A 91 3.65 -3.73 -6.17
CA ILE A 91 4.20 -5.07 -6.38
C ILE A 91 4.08 -5.45 -7.87
N SER A 92 2.91 -5.20 -8.46
CA SER A 92 2.65 -5.47 -9.88
C SER A 92 1.41 -4.74 -10.36
N GLY A 93 1.33 -4.52 -11.68
CA GLY A 93 0.15 -3.97 -12.34
C GLY A 93 0.32 -2.51 -12.74
N TRP A 94 -0.79 -1.78 -12.77
CA TRP A 94 -0.91 -0.43 -13.30
C TRP A 94 -1.35 0.57 -12.24
N VAL A 95 -0.67 1.70 -12.19
CA VAL A 95 -1.04 2.82 -11.33
C VAL A 95 -0.99 4.13 -12.11
N LYS A 96 -2.01 4.98 -11.92
CA LYS A 96 -2.00 6.38 -12.35
C LYS A 96 -1.96 7.26 -11.11
N VAL A 97 -0.93 8.09 -11.01
CA VAL A 97 -0.74 9.06 -9.93
C VAL A 97 -1.07 10.44 -10.45
N THR A 98 -1.91 11.18 -9.74
CA THR A 98 -2.22 12.58 -10.04
C THR A 98 -1.93 13.41 -8.80
N VAL A 99 -0.98 14.32 -8.89
CA VAL A 99 -0.59 15.21 -7.79
C VAL A 99 -0.86 16.66 -8.19
N PRO A 100 -1.76 17.36 -7.49
CA PRO A 100 -2.01 18.78 -7.79
C PRO A 100 -0.81 19.61 -7.39
N LYS A 101 -0.47 20.61 -8.22
CA LYS A 101 0.62 21.55 -7.92
C LYS A 101 0.26 22.38 -6.68
N ARG A 102 1.14 22.39 -5.68
CA ARG A 102 1.00 23.14 -4.42
C ARG A 102 2.33 23.64 -3.92
N ASP A 103 2.29 24.77 -3.23
CA ASP A 103 3.47 25.28 -2.54
C ASP A 103 3.77 24.42 -1.29
N LYS A 104 5.01 23.99 -1.15
CA LYS A 104 5.51 23.19 -0.01
C LYS A 104 4.78 21.84 0.21
N ALA A 105 4.19 21.25 -0.83
CA ALA A 105 3.62 19.92 -0.74
C ALA A 105 4.71 18.86 -0.59
N LEU A 106 4.39 17.79 0.14
CA LEU A 106 5.25 16.60 0.14
C LEU A 106 5.13 15.87 -1.21
N PRO A 107 6.24 15.37 -1.76
CA PRO A 107 6.19 14.56 -2.96
C PRO A 107 5.46 13.24 -2.70
N TYR A 108 4.83 12.70 -3.73
CA TYR A 108 4.31 11.34 -3.72
C TYR A 108 5.42 10.37 -4.12
N ARG A 109 5.50 9.26 -3.38
CA ARG A 109 6.49 8.21 -3.64
C ARG A 109 5.79 6.87 -3.85
N ILE A 110 6.10 6.24 -5.00
CA ILE A 110 5.66 4.90 -5.35
C ILE A 110 6.91 4.06 -5.61
N ASP A 111 7.18 3.14 -4.71
CA ASP A 111 8.27 2.19 -4.85
C ASP A 111 7.83 1.00 -5.70
N THR A 112 8.76 0.41 -6.43
CA THR A 112 8.54 -0.80 -7.23
C THR A 112 9.77 -1.71 -7.11
N PRO A 113 9.70 -2.98 -7.54
CA PRO A 113 10.88 -3.83 -7.58
C PRO A 113 12.01 -3.28 -8.46
N GLN A 114 11.70 -2.40 -9.41
CA GLN A 114 12.69 -1.90 -10.38
C GLN A 114 13.24 -0.53 -10.01
N PHE A 115 12.43 0.38 -9.49
CA PHE A 115 12.81 1.76 -9.13
C PHE A 115 11.78 2.38 -8.20
N ASP A 116 12.14 3.46 -7.52
CA ASP A 116 11.19 4.28 -6.79
C ASP A 116 10.83 5.50 -7.64
N LEU A 117 9.54 5.73 -7.85
CA LEU A 117 9.00 6.92 -8.50
C LEU A 117 8.75 8.01 -7.46
N VAL A 118 9.25 9.22 -7.72
CA VAL A 118 8.97 10.40 -6.91
C VAL A 118 8.41 11.51 -7.80
N THR A 119 7.26 12.07 -7.44
CA THR A 119 6.63 13.21 -8.14
C THR A 119 6.00 14.18 -7.16
N ASP A 120 6.23 15.47 -7.35
CA ASP A 120 5.70 16.55 -6.52
C ASP A 120 4.50 17.28 -7.16
N ALA A 121 4.34 17.17 -8.47
CA ALA A 121 3.20 17.70 -9.19
C ALA A 121 3.10 17.08 -10.59
N GLY A 122 1.89 16.75 -11.02
CA GLY A 122 1.61 16.28 -12.36
C GLY A 122 0.78 15.01 -12.44
N VAL A 123 0.86 14.36 -13.59
CA VAL A 123 0.16 13.11 -13.89
C VAL A 123 1.17 12.12 -14.43
N VAL A 124 1.27 10.98 -13.78
CA VAL A 124 2.21 9.90 -14.15
C VAL A 124 1.44 8.58 -14.20
N THR A 125 1.58 7.87 -15.32
CA THR A 125 1.10 6.49 -15.44
C THR A 125 2.28 5.53 -15.36
N LEU A 126 2.18 4.55 -14.48
CA LEU A 126 3.22 3.61 -14.10
C LEU A 126 2.72 2.18 -14.30
N ARG A 127 3.60 1.32 -14.79
CA ARG A 127 3.43 -0.14 -14.82
C ARG A 127 4.64 -0.81 -14.18
N ALA A 128 4.42 -1.79 -13.32
CA ALA A 128 5.45 -2.65 -12.77
C ALA A 128 5.03 -4.12 -12.82
N GLY A 129 5.98 -5.01 -12.95
CA GLY A 129 5.75 -6.45 -12.90
C GLY A 129 6.82 -7.25 -13.62
N GLY A 130 7.12 -8.46 -13.12
CA GLY A 130 8.24 -9.26 -13.61
C GLY A 130 9.56 -8.50 -13.49
N ASP A 131 10.36 -8.56 -14.56
CA ASP A 131 11.67 -7.93 -14.58
C ASP A 131 11.66 -6.49 -15.10
N GLU A 132 10.50 -5.90 -15.41
CA GLU A 132 10.39 -4.62 -16.08
C GLU A 132 9.47 -3.66 -15.33
N GLY A 133 9.91 -2.41 -15.17
CA GLY A 133 9.10 -1.29 -14.72
C GLY A 133 9.19 -0.14 -15.70
N GLU A 134 8.07 0.51 -15.99
CA GLU A 134 7.97 1.62 -16.93
C GLU A 134 7.00 2.67 -16.42
N PHE A 135 7.34 3.95 -16.61
CA PHE A 135 6.37 5.03 -16.41
C PHE A 135 6.44 6.08 -17.51
N PHE A 136 5.32 6.75 -17.72
CA PHE A 136 5.16 7.88 -18.61
C PHE A 136 4.67 9.11 -17.84
N VAL A 137 5.33 10.24 -18.01
CA VAL A 137 4.95 11.52 -17.42
C VAL A 137 4.03 12.25 -18.40
N GLU A 138 2.73 12.25 -18.12
CA GLU A 138 1.73 12.94 -18.94
C GLU A 138 1.82 14.45 -18.75
N GLN A 139 1.98 14.90 -17.50
CA GLN A 139 2.10 16.31 -17.12
C GLN A 139 3.07 16.45 -15.94
N GLY A 140 3.73 17.61 -15.85
CA GLY A 140 4.65 17.94 -14.76
C GLY A 140 5.99 17.26 -14.86
N GLY A 141 6.46 16.66 -13.79
CA GLY A 141 7.75 16.00 -13.70
C GLY A 141 7.77 14.87 -12.70
N ALA A 142 8.64 13.91 -12.92
CA ALA A 142 8.91 12.82 -12.00
C ALA A 142 10.40 12.49 -11.97
N ALA A 143 10.82 11.74 -10.96
CA ALA A 143 12.15 11.17 -10.92
C ALA A 143 12.08 9.68 -10.61
N ALA A 144 12.92 8.89 -11.29
CA ALA A 144 13.22 7.53 -10.91
C ALA A 144 14.44 7.52 -9.99
N LEU A 145 14.31 6.91 -8.82
CA LEU A 145 15.42 6.56 -7.95
C LEU A 145 15.80 5.12 -8.26
N VAL A 146 16.97 4.93 -8.85
CA VAL A 146 17.44 3.62 -9.29
C VAL A 146 18.29 3.01 -8.19
N PRO A 147 17.97 1.78 -7.71
CA PRO A 147 18.75 1.11 -6.66
C PRO A 147 20.13 0.63 -7.18
N ALA A 148 21.00 0.27 -6.24
CA ALA A 148 22.29 -0.35 -6.55
C ALA A 148 22.12 -1.58 -7.47
N PRO A 149 23.14 -1.91 -8.32
CA PRO A 149 24.45 -1.25 -8.44
C PRO A 149 24.45 0.01 -9.33
N ALA A 150 23.39 0.27 -10.08
CA ALA A 150 23.28 1.39 -11.03
C ALA A 150 22.88 2.73 -10.36
N GLN A 151 22.90 2.81 -9.08
CA GLN A 151 22.40 3.86 -8.21
C GLN A 151 22.39 5.27 -8.82
N GLY A 152 21.22 5.94 -8.76
CA GLY A 152 21.10 7.32 -9.24
C GLY A 152 19.67 7.84 -9.23
N ARG A 153 19.56 9.16 -9.44
CA ARG A 153 18.28 9.86 -9.65
C ARG A 153 18.19 10.29 -11.10
N VAL A 154 17.16 9.86 -11.79
CA VAL A 154 16.89 10.16 -13.19
C VAL A 154 15.64 11.02 -13.29
N ALA A 155 15.79 12.30 -13.67
CA ALA A 155 14.65 13.19 -13.87
C ALA A 155 13.97 12.93 -15.21
N VAL A 156 12.63 12.89 -15.21
CA VAL A 156 11.80 12.66 -16.39
C VAL A 156 10.74 13.76 -16.46
N GLY A 157 10.79 14.56 -17.50
CA GLY A 157 9.84 15.65 -17.74
C GLY A 157 8.59 15.18 -18.49
N SER A 158 7.62 16.10 -18.62
CA SER A 158 6.37 15.87 -19.35
C SER A 158 6.64 15.39 -20.79
N GLY A 159 5.80 14.48 -21.25
CA GLY A 159 5.89 13.86 -22.57
C GLY A 159 7.01 12.84 -22.73
N ARG A 160 7.64 12.40 -21.64
CA ARG A 160 8.76 11.44 -21.67
C ARG A 160 8.43 10.19 -20.85
N SER A 161 9.05 9.08 -21.22
CA SER A 161 8.96 7.80 -20.51
C SER A 161 10.31 7.42 -19.90
N PHE A 162 10.25 6.62 -18.84
CA PHE A 162 11.37 5.90 -18.26
C PHE A 162 11.07 4.41 -18.23
N LEU A 163 11.99 3.61 -18.72
CA LEU A 163 11.93 2.15 -18.69
C LEU A 163 13.17 1.61 -17.99
N ARG A 164 12.98 0.66 -17.07
CA ARG A 164 14.06 -0.10 -16.47
C ARG A 164 13.75 -1.59 -16.45
N LYS A 165 14.72 -2.39 -16.84
CA LYS A 165 14.75 -3.83 -16.58
C LYS A 165 15.61 -4.13 -15.36
N ALA A 166 15.37 -5.26 -14.72
CA ALA A 166 16.16 -5.70 -13.57
C ALA A 166 17.67 -5.73 -13.94
N GLY A 167 18.50 -5.13 -13.10
CA GLY A 167 19.95 -5.04 -13.31
C GLY A 167 20.41 -3.86 -14.19
N ASP A 168 19.54 -3.20 -14.95
CA ASP A 168 19.89 -2.08 -15.83
C ASP A 168 19.88 -0.72 -15.10
N ARG A 169 20.48 0.29 -15.73
CA ARG A 169 20.37 1.70 -15.28
C ARG A 169 19.02 2.33 -15.59
N GLY A 170 18.28 1.75 -16.54
CA GLY A 170 17.09 2.33 -17.11
C GLY A 170 17.41 3.39 -18.17
N ALA A 171 16.43 3.68 -19.01
CA ALA A 171 16.53 4.62 -20.11
C ALA A 171 15.34 5.58 -20.16
N VAL A 172 15.62 6.83 -20.46
CA VAL A 172 14.60 7.85 -20.75
C VAL A 172 14.42 7.95 -22.25
N SER A 173 13.17 7.96 -22.72
CA SER A 173 12.81 8.17 -24.12
C SER A 173 11.84 9.33 -24.28
N ASN A 174 11.85 9.96 -25.47
CA ASN A 174 10.85 10.94 -25.84
C ASN A 174 9.56 10.22 -26.21
N GLY A 175 8.43 10.75 -25.78
CA GLY A 175 7.12 10.15 -26.01
C GLY A 175 6.84 8.91 -25.17
N VAL A 176 5.69 8.34 -25.40
CA VAL A 176 5.23 7.10 -24.78
C VAL A 176 5.49 5.93 -25.74
N ARG A 177 5.94 4.81 -25.22
CA ARG A 177 6.20 3.60 -26.03
C ARG A 177 4.88 2.97 -26.48
N HIS A 178 4.82 2.52 -27.73
CA HIS A 178 3.62 1.89 -28.31
C HIS A 178 3.09 0.70 -27.49
N PRO A 179 3.92 -0.27 -27.04
CA PRO A 179 3.44 -1.38 -26.20
C PRO A 179 2.87 -0.93 -24.86
N PHE A 180 3.36 0.17 -24.29
CA PHE A 180 2.82 0.74 -23.06
C PHE A 180 1.42 1.32 -23.27
N VAL A 181 1.22 2.05 -24.39
CA VAL A 181 -0.09 2.63 -24.73
C VAL A 181 -1.12 1.57 -25.04
N GLU A 182 -0.73 0.53 -25.79
CA GLU A 182 -1.62 -0.59 -26.12
C GLU A 182 -2.12 -1.31 -24.88
N ALA A 183 -1.22 -1.57 -23.94
CA ALA A 183 -1.51 -2.29 -22.71
C ALA A 183 -2.16 -1.39 -21.63
N MET A 184 -2.13 -0.06 -21.80
CA MET A 184 -2.65 0.88 -20.80
C MET A 184 -4.15 0.70 -20.60
N PRO A 185 -4.62 0.61 -19.33
CA PRO A 185 -6.04 0.53 -19.02
C PRO A 185 -6.82 1.70 -19.63
N ARG A 186 -7.99 1.43 -20.22
CA ARG A 186 -8.83 2.48 -20.83
C ARG A 186 -9.16 3.60 -19.88
N ALA A 187 -9.47 3.28 -18.62
CA ALA A 187 -9.76 4.27 -17.59
C ALA A 187 -8.59 5.24 -17.32
N PHE A 188 -7.35 4.88 -17.69
CA PHE A 188 -6.19 5.76 -17.50
C PHE A 188 -5.96 6.74 -18.66
N ARG A 189 -6.68 6.57 -19.77
CA ARG A 189 -6.61 7.51 -20.90
C ARG A 189 -7.35 8.81 -20.62
N ASP A 190 -8.29 8.78 -19.67
CA ASP A 190 -9.08 9.91 -19.25
C ASP A 190 -8.64 10.50 -17.91
N THR A 191 -9.09 11.72 -17.62
CA THR A 191 -8.89 12.35 -16.30
C THR A 191 -9.90 11.78 -15.32
N LEU A 192 -9.42 11.13 -14.28
CA LEU A 192 -10.27 10.62 -13.21
C LEU A 192 -10.79 11.76 -12.31
N PRO A 193 -12.08 11.74 -11.89
CA PRO A 193 -12.69 12.80 -11.12
C PRO A 193 -12.14 12.93 -9.70
N ASN A 194 -12.29 14.10 -9.09
CA ASN A 194 -12.09 14.32 -7.66
C ASN A 194 -13.43 14.13 -6.93
N LEU A 195 -13.55 13.13 -6.11
CA LEU A 195 -14.80 12.73 -5.46
C LEU A 195 -14.76 12.88 -3.94
N LEU A 196 -13.57 12.87 -3.32
CA LEU A 196 -13.43 12.86 -1.86
C LEU A 196 -14.17 14.04 -1.20
N GLY A 197 -14.06 15.24 -1.76
CA GLY A 197 -14.74 16.44 -1.24
C GLY A 197 -16.27 16.42 -1.39
N GLN A 198 -16.81 15.52 -2.23
CA GLN A 198 -18.25 15.37 -2.47
C GLN A 198 -18.85 14.22 -1.64
N MET A 199 -17.99 13.37 -1.08
CA MET A 199 -18.43 12.23 -0.28
C MET A 199 -18.85 12.71 1.11
N LYS A 200 -20.08 12.40 1.49
CA LYS A 200 -20.51 12.57 2.88
C LYS A 200 -19.67 11.66 3.75
N ALA A 201 -19.28 12.14 4.94
CA ALA A 201 -18.62 11.32 5.95
C ALA A 201 -19.53 10.16 6.35
N ALA A 202 -19.49 9.08 5.60
CA ALA A 202 -20.24 7.88 5.86
C ALA A 202 -19.35 6.89 6.61
N ASN A 203 -19.87 6.34 7.69
CA ASN A 203 -19.22 5.21 8.35
C ASN A 203 -19.50 3.95 7.51
N VAL A 204 -18.70 3.78 6.44
CA VAL A 204 -18.85 2.64 5.53
C VAL A 204 -18.33 1.40 6.24
N GLN A 205 -19.21 0.43 6.47
CA GLN A 205 -18.83 -0.88 6.96
C GLN A 205 -18.36 -1.73 5.78
N PRO A 206 -17.06 -2.08 5.70
CA PRO A 206 -16.55 -2.89 4.61
C PRO A 206 -17.19 -4.29 4.64
N ARG A 207 -17.58 -4.79 3.44
CA ARG A 207 -18.12 -6.14 3.29
C ARG A 207 -16.99 -7.14 3.08
N PRO A 208 -17.00 -8.32 3.73
CA PRO A 208 -16.01 -9.36 3.50
C PRO A 208 -15.84 -9.68 2.01
N SER A 209 -14.60 -9.88 1.58
CA SER A 209 -14.31 -10.29 0.20
C SER A 209 -14.34 -11.81 0.07
N PRO A 210 -15.08 -12.37 -0.90
CA PRO A 210 -15.05 -13.80 -1.18
C PRO A 210 -13.73 -14.24 -1.84
N GLU A 211 -12.96 -13.30 -2.36
CA GLU A 211 -11.65 -13.54 -2.99
C GLU A 211 -10.50 -13.50 -1.98
N TYR A 212 -10.77 -13.17 -0.72
CA TYR A 212 -9.75 -13.13 0.31
C TYR A 212 -9.16 -14.53 0.58
N ARG A 213 -7.84 -14.61 0.56
CA ARG A 213 -7.06 -15.80 0.94
C ARG A 213 -6.06 -15.38 2.03
N PRO A 214 -6.11 -15.96 3.22
CA PRO A 214 -5.28 -15.53 4.36
C PRO A 214 -3.78 -15.52 4.08
N GLY A 215 -3.26 -16.42 3.27
CA GLY A 215 -1.82 -16.52 2.97
C GLY A 215 -1.30 -15.54 1.91
N ASP A 216 -2.18 -14.98 1.06
CA ASP A 216 -1.75 -14.15 -0.10
C ASP A 216 -0.94 -12.93 0.33
N ALA A 217 -1.41 -12.20 1.35
CA ALA A 217 -0.74 -11.01 1.84
C ALA A 217 0.67 -11.30 2.35
N GLU A 218 0.83 -12.38 3.09
CA GLU A 218 2.13 -12.80 3.63
C GLU A 218 3.10 -13.20 2.52
N GLU A 219 2.64 -13.92 1.49
CA GLU A 219 3.43 -14.28 0.33
C GLU A 219 3.94 -13.04 -0.40
N TRP A 220 3.06 -12.07 -0.67
CA TRP A 220 3.44 -10.83 -1.36
C TRP A 220 4.39 -9.97 -0.54
N LEU A 221 4.18 -9.85 0.78
CA LEU A 221 5.07 -9.08 1.65
C LEU A 221 6.44 -9.74 1.83
N LYS A 222 6.54 -11.06 1.63
CA LYS A 222 7.82 -11.78 1.65
C LYS A 222 8.59 -11.65 0.34
N SER A 223 7.91 -11.42 -0.78
CA SER A 223 8.56 -11.37 -2.10
C SER A 223 9.52 -10.19 -2.23
N GLU A 224 9.29 -9.10 -1.49
CA GLU A 224 10.06 -7.88 -1.58
C GLU A 224 10.71 -7.51 -0.24
N PRO A 225 12.05 -7.36 -0.19
CA PRO A 225 12.76 -6.99 1.04
C PRO A 225 12.26 -5.68 1.67
N GLU A 226 11.80 -4.76 0.85
CA GLU A 226 11.27 -3.45 1.21
C GLU A 226 9.98 -3.54 2.02
N LEU A 227 9.24 -4.64 1.88
CA LEU A 227 7.95 -4.85 2.55
C LEU A 227 8.08 -5.58 3.90
N ARG A 228 9.30 -5.88 4.36
CA ARG A 228 9.51 -6.59 5.63
C ARG A 228 8.93 -5.89 6.84
N SER A 229 8.90 -4.55 6.84
CA SER A 229 8.26 -3.78 7.90
C SER A 229 6.76 -4.07 7.98
N CYS A 230 6.07 -4.13 6.83
CA CYS A 230 4.67 -4.48 6.75
C CYS A 230 4.41 -5.93 7.13
N LEU A 231 5.28 -6.86 6.76
CA LEU A 231 5.15 -8.26 7.16
C LEU A 231 5.19 -8.41 8.69
N SER A 232 6.14 -7.74 9.35
CA SER A 232 6.27 -7.72 10.82
C SER A 232 5.02 -7.12 11.47
N ASP A 233 4.53 -6.00 10.95
CA ASP A 233 3.34 -5.29 11.43
C ASP A 233 2.07 -6.15 11.29
N VAL A 234 1.84 -6.74 10.12
CA VAL A 234 0.71 -7.65 9.86
C VAL A 234 0.72 -8.84 10.81
N THR A 235 1.89 -9.46 11.03
CA THR A 235 2.02 -10.61 11.93
C THR A 235 1.69 -10.23 13.38
N VAL A 236 2.21 -9.10 13.85
CA VAL A 236 1.93 -8.61 15.21
C VAL A 236 0.46 -8.26 15.38
N ARG A 237 -0.15 -7.56 14.42
CA ARG A 237 -1.60 -7.21 14.46
C ARG A 237 -2.48 -8.45 14.45
N SER A 238 -2.16 -9.43 13.60
CA SER A 238 -2.88 -10.71 13.56
C SER A 238 -2.82 -11.43 14.90
N ALA A 239 -1.66 -11.44 15.54
CA ALA A 239 -1.49 -12.01 16.88
C ALA A 239 -2.28 -11.22 17.95
N GLN A 240 -2.23 -9.89 17.92
CA GLN A 240 -3.01 -9.03 18.82
C GLN A 240 -4.52 -9.32 18.70
N LEU A 241 -5.02 -9.46 17.47
CA LEU A 241 -6.42 -9.82 17.21
C LEU A 241 -6.77 -11.21 17.73
N ALA A 242 -5.91 -12.21 17.53
CA ALA A 242 -6.11 -13.56 18.01
C ALA A 242 -6.15 -13.60 19.54
N LEU A 243 -5.24 -12.90 20.21
CA LEU A 243 -5.23 -12.74 21.68
C LEU A 243 -6.52 -12.11 22.20
N GLN A 244 -6.98 -11.03 21.56
CA GLN A 244 -8.22 -10.35 21.93
C GLN A 244 -9.44 -11.25 21.75
N ARG A 245 -9.54 -12.00 20.64
CA ARG A 245 -10.60 -13.02 20.43
C ARG A 245 -10.55 -14.12 21.47
N GLY A 246 -9.35 -14.48 21.95
CA GLY A 246 -9.14 -15.42 23.05
C GLY A 246 -9.43 -14.86 24.45
N GLY A 247 -9.98 -13.64 24.52
CA GLY A 247 -10.34 -12.98 25.80
C GLY A 247 -9.14 -12.49 26.61
N ILE A 248 -8.00 -12.25 25.95
CA ILE A 248 -6.79 -11.70 26.59
C ILE A 248 -6.69 -10.21 26.23
N GLU A 249 -6.53 -9.37 27.26
CA GLU A 249 -6.38 -7.93 27.05
C GLU A 249 -5.00 -7.61 26.46
N VAL A 250 -4.97 -7.15 25.21
CA VAL A 250 -3.75 -6.88 24.48
C VAL A 250 -3.44 -5.39 24.33
N GLY A 251 -4.43 -4.54 24.65
CA GLY A 251 -4.39 -3.10 24.39
C GLY A 251 -4.75 -2.77 22.93
N PRO A 252 -4.24 -1.65 22.37
CA PRO A 252 -4.50 -1.27 20.98
C PRO A 252 -3.96 -2.32 20.02
N ILE A 253 -4.69 -2.55 18.92
CA ILE A 253 -4.23 -3.38 17.80
C ILE A 253 -3.47 -2.46 16.83
N ASP A 254 -2.19 -2.23 17.15
CA ASP A 254 -1.34 -1.23 16.49
C ASP A 254 -0.17 -1.83 15.71
N GLY A 255 -0.01 -3.16 15.72
CA GLY A 255 1.13 -3.85 15.08
C GLY A 255 2.44 -3.71 15.86
N ILE A 256 2.41 -3.16 17.07
CA ILE A 256 3.61 -2.96 17.88
C ILE A 256 3.73 -4.06 18.93
N LEU A 257 4.83 -4.79 18.89
CA LEU A 257 5.18 -5.75 19.94
C LEU A 257 5.71 -5.02 21.20
N GLY A 258 4.83 -4.22 21.79
CA GLY A 258 5.13 -3.45 22.98
C GLY A 258 4.97 -4.26 24.29
N PRO A 259 5.22 -3.63 25.46
CA PRO A 259 5.13 -4.30 26.75
C PRO A 259 3.76 -4.94 27.04
N ARG A 260 2.64 -4.34 26.61
CA ARG A 260 1.28 -4.87 26.76
C ARG A 260 1.08 -6.11 25.92
N THR A 261 1.44 -6.07 24.65
CA THR A 261 1.36 -7.21 23.73
C THR A 261 2.25 -8.37 24.24
N ALA A 262 3.46 -8.07 24.71
CA ALA A 262 4.35 -9.08 25.28
C ALA A 262 3.78 -9.71 26.57
N ALA A 263 3.07 -8.94 27.40
CA ALA A 263 2.38 -9.47 28.59
C ALA A 263 1.22 -10.40 28.20
N ALA A 264 0.41 -9.99 27.23
CA ALA A 264 -0.70 -10.78 26.69
C ALA A 264 -0.20 -12.10 26.06
N LEU A 265 0.92 -12.05 25.33
CA LEU A 265 1.57 -13.25 24.78
C LEU A 265 2.01 -14.21 25.89
N ARG A 266 2.64 -13.71 26.97
CA ARG A 266 3.04 -14.58 28.11
C ARG A 266 1.84 -15.25 28.77
N GLU A 267 0.72 -14.53 28.89
CA GLU A 267 -0.52 -15.08 29.41
C GLU A 267 -1.08 -16.17 28.49
N PHE A 268 -1.14 -15.91 27.17
CA PHE A 268 -1.55 -16.89 26.17
C PHE A 268 -0.65 -18.13 26.18
N GLN A 269 0.66 -17.92 26.17
CA GLN A 269 1.66 -19.00 26.23
C GLN A 269 1.48 -19.86 27.48
N GLN A 270 1.23 -19.25 28.62
CA GLN A 270 0.94 -19.97 29.88
C GLN A 270 -0.34 -20.81 29.77
N ARG A 271 -1.44 -20.24 29.23
CA ARG A 271 -2.71 -20.95 29.07
C ARG A 271 -2.61 -22.16 28.13
N ASN A 272 -1.69 -22.09 27.17
CA ASN A 272 -1.46 -23.14 26.17
C ASN A 272 -0.21 -24.02 26.41
N SER A 273 0.35 -23.98 27.61
CA SER A 273 1.53 -24.76 28.00
C SER A 273 2.76 -24.54 27.11
N LEU A 274 2.91 -23.33 26.59
CA LEU A 274 4.07 -22.91 25.79
C LEU A 274 5.12 -22.19 26.65
N ALA A 275 6.34 -22.04 26.12
CA ALA A 275 7.37 -21.25 26.75
C ALA A 275 6.94 -19.77 26.90
N ARG A 276 6.94 -19.23 28.11
CA ARG A 276 6.48 -17.85 28.43
C ARG A 276 7.49 -16.78 27.98
N SER A 277 7.88 -16.82 26.71
CA SER A 277 8.86 -15.90 26.14
C SER A 277 8.35 -14.47 25.96
N GLY A 278 7.04 -14.28 25.79
CA GLY A 278 6.42 -13.02 25.41
C GLY A 278 6.78 -12.60 23.97
N LYS A 279 7.26 -13.52 23.17
CA LYS A 279 7.65 -13.33 21.76
C LYS A 279 6.70 -14.09 20.85
N LEU A 280 6.62 -13.67 19.60
CA LEU A 280 5.92 -14.36 18.53
C LEU A 280 6.85 -15.40 17.87
N ASP A 281 7.21 -16.43 18.66
CA ASP A 281 7.93 -17.59 18.15
C ASP A 281 7.01 -18.52 17.34
N ALA A 282 7.60 -19.47 16.61
CA ALA A 282 6.87 -20.34 15.70
C ALA A 282 5.76 -21.16 16.37
N GLU A 283 5.98 -21.60 17.60
CA GLU A 283 5.01 -22.38 18.38
C GLU A 283 3.84 -21.50 18.81
N THR A 284 4.12 -20.27 19.23
CA THR A 284 3.12 -19.28 19.63
C THR A 284 2.26 -18.87 18.44
N LEU A 285 2.86 -18.56 17.27
CA LEU A 285 2.14 -18.23 16.06
C LEU A 285 1.22 -19.36 15.60
N LYS A 286 1.73 -20.61 15.66
CA LYS A 286 0.92 -21.79 15.34
C LYS A 286 -0.26 -21.96 16.30
N ALA A 287 -0.05 -21.77 17.58
CA ALA A 287 -1.10 -21.90 18.61
C ALA A 287 -2.15 -20.78 18.52
N LEU A 288 -1.75 -19.58 18.08
CA LEU A 288 -2.65 -18.46 17.82
C LEU A 288 -3.45 -18.60 16.52
N ASP A 289 -3.18 -19.65 15.72
CA ASP A 289 -3.76 -19.81 14.37
C ASP A 289 -3.50 -18.58 13.46
N VAL A 290 -2.37 -17.93 13.68
CA VAL A 290 -1.87 -16.88 12.80
C VAL A 290 -1.17 -17.59 11.64
N ALA A 291 -1.74 -17.48 10.44
CA ALA A 291 -1.23 -18.15 9.25
C ALA A 291 0.25 -17.81 9.01
N ARG A 292 1.01 -18.85 8.69
CA ARG A 292 2.40 -18.73 8.23
C ARG A 292 2.44 -18.44 6.75
#